data_93ecf30076282f6500f661309cd35ea8
#
_entry.id   93ecf30076282f6500f661309cd35ea8
#
_cell.length_a   1.000
_cell.length_b   1.000
_cell.length_c   1.000
_cell.angle_alpha   90.00
_cell.angle_beta   90.00
_cell.angle_gamma   90.00
#
_symmetry.space_group_name_H-M   'P 1'
#
loop_
_entity.id
_entity.type
_entity.pdbx_description
1 polymer ?
#
loop_
_entity_poly.entity_id
_entity_poly.type
_entity_poly.pdbx_seq_one_letter_code
_entity_poly.pdbx_strand_id
1 'polypeptide(L)'
;MKCNALALTALVSAVSAQAPAPPAAPVPTGYFSVISARSASPIHLLPLQARGGKFYLGGAPPSSYCPVEVVGDACPPGNTTVLVGGDKTLSMGVVVPGGQEVYIGPDGAMSYTIAHSVFVPEGSVRDQWSREAPATPTQAFGYLHFETGFVACPSAGNATDYQVFGQVDGAKFGPECLGFNMLAGTFPGSSTSLKKNTG
;
A
#
# COMPACT_ATOMS: atom_id res chain seq x y z
N MET A 1 -48.39 37.27 53.16
CA MET A 1 -47.04 37.57 52.69
C MET A 1 -46.36 36.24 52.36
N LYS A 2 -46.18 35.92 51.08
CA LYS A 2 -45.50 34.67 50.61
C LYS A 2 -44.15 35.07 50.03
N CYS A 3 -43.08 34.65 50.68
CA CYS A 3 -41.70 34.81 50.15
C CYS A 3 -41.39 33.67 49.22
N ASN A 4 -41.16 33.97 47.93
CA ASN A 4 -40.61 33.03 46.94
C ASN A 4 -39.08 33.09 47.01
N ALA A 5 -38.45 31.99 47.35
CA ALA A 5 -37.02 31.83 47.26
C ALA A 5 -36.67 31.31 45.86
N LEU A 6 -35.95 32.11 45.03
CA LEU A 6 -35.32 31.67 43.79
C LEU A 6 -34.04 30.92 44.11
N ALA A 7 -33.98 29.63 43.75
CA ALA A 7 -32.76 28.87 43.77
C ALA A 7 -32.00 29.08 42.44
N LEU A 8 -30.82 29.71 42.50
CA LEU A 8 -29.87 29.78 41.40
C LEU A 8 -29.06 28.46 41.34
N THR A 9 -29.31 27.66 40.36
CA THR A 9 -28.45 26.50 40.03
C THR A 9 -27.29 26.95 39.14
N ALA A 10 -26.07 26.95 39.67
CA ALA A 10 -24.85 27.19 38.91
C ALA A 10 -24.45 25.90 38.15
N LEU A 11 -24.50 25.97 36.82
CA LEU A 11 -23.96 24.93 35.95
C LEU A 11 -22.43 25.09 35.88
N VAL A 12 -21.70 24.15 36.49
CA VAL A 12 -20.24 24.04 36.36
C VAL A 12 -19.95 23.22 35.10
N SER A 13 -19.51 23.87 34.02
CA SER A 13 -19.03 23.21 32.80
C SER A 13 -17.62 22.66 33.05
N ALA A 14 -17.49 21.36 33.17
CA ALA A 14 -16.20 20.69 33.21
C ALA A 14 -15.57 20.70 31.81
N VAL A 15 -14.52 21.49 31.60
CA VAL A 15 -13.68 21.43 30.41
C VAL A 15 -12.75 20.25 30.56
N SER A 16 -13.00 19.16 29.81
CA SER A 16 -12.07 18.02 29.70
C SER A 16 -10.88 18.45 28.87
N ALA A 17 -9.72 18.66 29.49
CA ALA A 17 -8.46 18.84 28.82
C ALA A 17 -8.08 17.50 28.16
N GLN A 18 -8.13 17.43 26.83
CA GLN A 18 -7.67 16.28 26.04
C GLN A 18 -6.15 16.28 26.05
N ALA A 19 -5.53 15.18 26.49
CA ALA A 19 -4.08 15.01 26.41
C ALA A 19 -3.64 15.10 24.93
N PRO A 20 -2.48 15.74 24.64
CA PRO A 20 -1.96 15.79 23.29
C PRO A 20 -1.73 14.35 22.77
N ALA A 21 -2.10 14.11 21.51
CA ALA A 21 -1.87 12.83 20.86
C ALA A 21 -0.35 12.52 20.87
N PRO A 22 0.05 11.26 21.09
CA PRO A 22 1.44 10.87 20.99
C PRO A 22 1.99 11.19 19.59
N PRO A 23 3.28 11.56 19.45
CA PRO A 23 3.87 11.83 18.15
C PRO A 23 3.74 10.59 17.25
N ALA A 24 3.41 10.82 15.98
CA ALA A 24 3.31 9.74 14.99
C ALA A 24 4.65 8.99 14.91
N ALA A 25 4.60 7.66 14.87
CA ALA A 25 5.78 6.85 14.67
C ALA A 25 6.44 7.19 13.31
N PRO A 26 7.79 7.19 13.23
CA PRO A 26 8.46 7.48 11.97
C PRO A 26 8.09 6.44 10.91
N VAL A 27 7.84 6.91 9.68
CA VAL A 27 7.56 6.04 8.53
C VAL A 27 8.78 5.17 8.26
N PRO A 28 8.65 3.83 8.12
CA PRO A 28 9.77 2.97 7.83
C PRO A 28 10.40 3.32 6.49
N THR A 29 11.72 3.40 6.45
CA THR A 29 12.50 3.62 5.23
C THR A 29 12.88 2.29 4.57
N GLY A 30 13.27 2.35 3.28
CA GLY A 30 13.79 1.22 2.52
C GLY A 30 12.73 0.43 1.78
N TYR A 31 13.23 -0.59 1.09
CA TYR A 31 12.42 -1.45 0.21
C TYR A 31 11.62 -2.49 1.01
N PHE A 32 10.45 -2.83 0.51
CA PHE A 32 9.58 -3.82 1.13
C PHE A 32 8.77 -4.60 0.10
N SER A 33 8.32 -5.77 0.49
CA SER A 33 7.33 -6.56 -0.24
C SER A 33 6.01 -6.58 0.51
N VAL A 34 4.95 -6.96 -0.19
CA VAL A 34 3.58 -6.95 0.36
C VAL A 34 2.93 -8.31 0.16
N ILE A 35 2.24 -8.77 1.21
CA ILE A 35 1.30 -9.88 1.16
C ILE A 35 -0.07 -9.42 1.68
N SER A 36 -1.12 -10.08 1.23
CA SER A 36 -2.49 -9.79 1.67
C SER A 36 -2.81 -10.42 3.02
N ALA A 37 -3.64 -9.74 3.81
CA ALA A 37 -4.17 -10.27 5.07
C ALA A 37 -5.70 -10.22 5.07
N ARG A 38 -6.33 -11.39 4.97
CA ARG A 38 -7.76 -11.62 5.14
C ARG A 38 -7.99 -13.06 5.57
N SER A 39 -8.16 -13.30 6.87
CA SER A 39 -8.36 -14.64 7.41
C SER A 39 -9.56 -15.37 6.79
N ALA A 40 -9.47 -16.68 6.68
CA ALA A 40 -10.51 -17.56 6.09
C ALA A 40 -10.93 -17.15 4.67
N SER A 41 -9.99 -16.70 3.85
CA SER A 41 -10.24 -16.20 2.50
C SER A 41 -9.24 -16.77 1.49
N PRO A 42 -9.63 -16.97 0.23
CA PRO A 42 -8.73 -17.47 -0.82
C PRO A 42 -7.57 -16.52 -1.12
N ILE A 43 -7.69 -15.25 -0.74
CA ILE A 43 -6.61 -14.27 -0.94
C ILE A 43 -5.66 -14.14 0.26
N HIS A 44 -5.83 -14.95 1.33
CA HIS A 44 -5.00 -14.84 2.53
C HIS A 44 -3.55 -15.23 2.27
N LEU A 45 -2.61 -14.32 2.64
CA LEU A 45 -1.16 -14.46 2.48
C LEU A 45 -0.68 -14.59 1.02
N LEU A 46 -1.48 -14.18 0.05
CA LEU A 46 -1.02 -14.11 -1.33
C LEU A 46 -0.06 -12.92 -1.52
N PRO A 47 1.05 -13.12 -2.26
CA PRO A 47 1.97 -12.04 -2.58
C PRO A 47 1.36 -11.04 -3.56
N LEU A 48 1.69 -9.77 -3.37
CA LEU A 48 1.36 -8.70 -4.31
C LEU A 48 2.31 -8.78 -5.52
N GLN A 49 1.77 -8.86 -6.73
CA GLN A 49 2.50 -9.01 -7.98
C GLN A 49 2.17 -7.90 -8.97
N ALA A 50 3.20 -7.24 -9.50
CA ALA A 50 3.07 -6.18 -10.50
C ALA A 50 3.17 -6.79 -11.91
N ARG A 51 2.09 -6.70 -12.72
CA ARG A 51 2.01 -7.23 -14.07
C ARG A 51 1.22 -6.32 -14.99
N GLY A 52 1.71 -6.09 -16.21
CA GLY A 52 0.99 -5.36 -17.25
C GLY A 52 0.49 -3.98 -16.83
N GLY A 53 1.24 -3.25 -15.99
CA GLY A 53 0.85 -1.94 -15.48
C GLY A 53 -0.14 -1.96 -14.31
N LYS A 54 -0.51 -3.14 -13.79
CA LYS A 54 -1.49 -3.36 -12.70
C LYS A 54 -0.90 -4.23 -11.60
N PHE A 55 -1.62 -4.31 -10.47
CA PHE A 55 -1.26 -5.16 -9.34
C PHE A 55 -2.28 -6.26 -9.11
N TYR A 56 -1.76 -7.42 -8.71
CA TYR A 56 -2.56 -8.63 -8.48
C TYR A 56 -2.11 -9.33 -7.19
N LEU A 57 -3.01 -10.07 -6.56
CA LEU A 57 -2.69 -11.03 -5.49
C LEU A 57 -2.64 -12.43 -6.11
N GLY A 58 -1.54 -13.15 -5.85
CA GLY A 58 -1.34 -14.49 -6.38
C GLY A 58 -1.09 -14.54 -7.89
N GLY A 59 -1.43 -15.66 -8.50
CA GLY A 59 -1.27 -15.89 -9.93
C GLY A 59 0.19 -15.98 -10.39
N ALA A 60 0.49 -15.46 -11.57
CA ALA A 60 1.83 -15.48 -12.15
C ALA A 60 2.79 -14.53 -11.43
N PRO A 61 4.11 -14.75 -11.51
CA PRO A 61 5.12 -13.83 -10.97
C PRO A 61 5.05 -12.45 -11.66
N PRO A 62 5.72 -11.41 -11.09
CA PRO A 62 5.73 -10.08 -11.67
C PRO A 62 6.31 -10.09 -13.09
N SER A 63 5.77 -9.25 -13.98
CA SER A 63 6.35 -9.03 -15.30
C SER A 63 7.56 -8.10 -15.17
N SER A 64 8.71 -8.67 -14.87
CA SER A 64 9.99 -7.97 -14.86
C SER A 64 10.75 -8.29 -16.14
N TYR A 65 11.37 -7.28 -16.72
CA TYR A 65 12.29 -7.47 -17.85
C TYR A 65 13.71 -7.16 -17.39
N CYS A 66 14.60 -8.09 -17.58
CA CYS A 66 16.03 -7.87 -17.48
C CYS A 66 16.73 -8.51 -18.68
N PRO A 67 17.49 -7.76 -19.50
CA PRO A 67 18.18 -8.30 -20.65
C PRO A 67 19.42 -9.10 -20.19
N VAL A 68 19.20 -10.31 -19.70
CA VAL A 68 20.25 -11.20 -19.15
C VAL A 68 21.39 -11.40 -20.14
N GLU A 69 21.09 -11.44 -21.44
CA GLU A 69 22.10 -11.57 -22.51
C GLU A 69 23.06 -10.37 -22.56
N VAL A 70 22.64 -9.20 -22.07
CA VAL A 70 23.44 -7.96 -22.08
C VAL A 70 24.10 -7.71 -20.71
N VAL A 71 23.37 -7.92 -19.61
CA VAL A 71 23.82 -7.54 -18.27
C VAL A 71 24.19 -8.72 -17.38
N GLY A 72 23.93 -9.95 -17.83
CA GLY A 72 24.32 -11.17 -17.12
C GLY A 72 23.87 -11.20 -15.67
N ASP A 73 24.82 -11.46 -14.75
CA ASP A 73 24.59 -11.56 -13.31
C ASP A 73 24.18 -10.24 -12.64
N ALA A 74 24.18 -9.12 -13.36
CA ALA A 74 23.68 -7.85 -12.87
C ALA A 74 22.13 -7.77 -12.85
N CYS A 75 21.44 -8.75 -13.43
CA CYS A 75 19.99 -8.86 -13.29
C CYS A 75 19.63 -9.10 -11.85
N PRO A 76 18.70 -8.30 -11.26
CA PRO A 76 18.23 -8.52 -9.91
C PRO A 76 17.63 -9.92 -9.77
N PRO A 77 18.02 -10.71 -8.77
CA PRO A 77 17.43 -12.02 -8.55
C PRO A 77 16.00 -11.87 -7.98
N GLY A 78 15.13 -12.80 -8.35
CA GLY A 78 13.84 -12.99 -7.69
C GLY A 78 12.62 -12.65 -8.54
N ASN A 79 11.48 -13.17 -8.07
CA ASN A 79 10.16 -13.07 -8.67
C ASN A 79 9.19 -12.36 -7.72
N THR A 80 9.68 -11.36 -6.99
CA THR A 80 8.90 -10.64 -5.99
C THR A 80 8.77 -9.18 -6.39
N THR A 81 7.57 -8.66 -6.32
CA THR A 81 7.32 -7.22 -6.43
C THR A 81 7.87 -6.51 -5.19
N VAL A 82 8.71 -5.52 -5.43
CA VAL A 82 9.33 -4.69 -4.39
C VAL A 82 8.82 -3.26 -4.54
N LEU A 83 8.50 -2.64 -3.42
CA LEU A 83 8.00 -1.27 -3.32
C LEU A 83 8.93 -0.43 -2.45
N VAL A 84 8.84 0.89 -2.59
CA VAL A 84 9.55 1.89 -1.80
C VAL A 84 8.66 3.12 -1.59
N GLY A 85 8.78 3.78 -0.44
CA GLY A 85 7.93 4.90 -0.06
C GLY A 85 6.87 4.50 0.97
N GLY A 86 5.68 5.07 0.85
CA GLY A 86 4.58 4.90 1.82
C GLY A 86 4.55 6.04 2.84
N ASP A 87 5.11 7.20 2.49
CA ASP A 87 4.86 8.48 3.12
C ASP A 87 4.25 9.40 2.06
N LYS A 88 2.93 9.41 1.98
CA LYS A 88 2.09 10.01 0.93
C LYS A 88 2.23 9.32 -0.42
N THR A 89 3.42 9.16 -0.96
CA THR A 89 3.67 8.57 -2.28
C THR A 89 4.25 7.17 -2.20
N LEU A 90 4.04 6.37 -3.24
CA LEU A 90 4.50 5.00 -3.35
C LEU A 90 5.13 4.77 -4.73
N SER A 91 6.21 4.02 -4.79
CA SER A 91 6.90 3.69 -6.03
C SER A 91 7.32 2.22 -6.09
N MET A 92 7.53 1.74 -7.30
CA MET A 92 8.17 0.44 -7.52
C MET A 92 9.65 0.51 -7.10
N GLY A 93 10.14 -0.55 -6.47
CA GLY A 93 11.56 -0.73 -6.15
C GLY A 93 12.34 -1.24 -7.37
N VAL A 94 12.45 -0.43 -8.42
CA VAL A 94 13.08 -0.80 -9.69
C VAL A 94 14.22 0.15 -10.05
N VAL A 95 15.19 -0.35 -10.83
CA VAL A 95 16.30 0.45 -11.38
C VAL A 95 15.89 0.97 -12.75
N VAL A 96 14.99 1.96 -12.76
CA VAL A 96 14.53 2.64 -13.98
C VAL A 96 14.77 4.14 -13.79
N PRO A 97 15.46 4.83 -14.70
CA PRO A 97 15.60 6.27 -14.67
C PRO A 97 14.24 6.97 -14.60
N GLY A 98 14.04 7.82 -13.58
CA GLY A 98 12.75 8.45 -13.28
C GLY A 98 11.83 7.63 -12.38
N GLY A 99 12.16 6.35 -12.09
CA GLY A 99 11.33 5.46 -11.28
C GLY A 99 10.04 5.02 -11.98
N GLN A 100 9.20 4.30 -11.24
CA GLN A 100 7.83 3.95 -11.64
C GLN A 100 6.92 4.22 -10.46
N GLU A 101 6.07 5.22 -10.57
CA GLU A 101 5.16 5.63 -9.51
C GLU A 101 3.93 4.72 -9.45
N VAL A 102 3.49 4.40 -8.24
CA VAL A 102 2.28 3.63 -7.97
C VAL A 102 1.12 4.60 -7.70
N TYR A 103 -0.01 4.35 -8.32
CA TYR A 103 -1.22 5.17 -8.18
C TYR A 103 -2.48 4.31 -8.20
N ILE A 104 -3.59 4.88 -7.73
CA ILE A 104 -4.93 4.30 -7.92
C ILE A 104 -5.61 5.06 -9.05
N GLY A 105 -5.99 4.36 -10.12
CA GLY A 105 -6.68 4.97 -11.26
C GLY A 105 -8.10 5.42 -10.92
N PRO A 106 -8.75 6.19 -11.81
CA PRO A 106 -10.13 6.66 -11.61
C PRO A 106 -11.16 5.50 -11.57
N ASP A 107 -10.79 4.35 -12.12
CA ASP A 107 -11.54 3.07 -12.04
C ASP A 107 -11.27 2.28 -10.74
N GLY A 108 -10.45 2.82 -9.85
CA GLY A 108 -9.98 2.18 -8.63
C GLY A 108 -8.78 1.25 -8.82
N ALA A 109 -8.39 0.90 -10.04
CA ALA A 109 -7.32 -0.09 -10.25
C ALA A 109 -5.96 0.41 -9.70
N MET A 110 -5.32 -0.39 -8.84
CA MET A 110 -3.95 -0.16 -8.42
C MET A 110 -3.02 -0.39 -9.60
N SER A 111 -2.25 0.63 -9.95
CA SER A 111 -1.47 0.70 -11.19
C SER A 111 -0.12 1.33 -10.95
N TYR A 112 0.79 1.22 -11.92
CA TYR A 112 2.08 1.90 -11.89
C TYR A 112 2.43 2.50 -13.27
N THR A 113 3.24 3.57 -13.26
CA THR A 113 3.65 4.24 -14.51
C THR A 113 4.54 3.34 -15.35
N ILE A 114 4.46 3.48 -16.66
CA ILE A 114 5.36 2.79 -17.60
C ILE A 114 6.78 3.34 -17.42
N ALA A 115 7.79 2.50 -17.57
CA ALA A 115 9.19 2.90 -17.56
C ALA A 115 9.42 4.10 -18.51
N HIS A 116 10.18 5.09 -18.05
CA HIS A 116 10.48 6.34 -18.78
C HIS A 116 9.25 7.25 -19.05
N SER A 117 8.13 7.02 -18.36
CA SER A 117 6.92 7.85 -18.49
C SER A 117 6.48 8.37 -17.13
N VAL A 118 6.10 9.63 -17.07
CA VAL A 118 5.47 10.27 -15.91
C VAL A 118 3.94 10.35 -16.07
N PHE A 119 3.40 9.75 -17.12
CA PHE A 119 1.97 9.80 -17.41
C PHE A 119 1.19 9.01 -16.36
N VAL A 120 0.23 9.69 -15.74
CA VAL A 120 -0.79 9.13 -14.85
C VAL A 120 -2.15 9.62 -15.37
N PRO A 121 -3.16 8.75 -15.52
CA PRO A 121 -4.49 9.16 -15.97
C PRO A 121 -5.09 10.25 -15.07
N GLU A 122 -5.83 11.17 -15.67
CA GLU A 122 -6.56 12.21 -14.92
C GLU A 122 -7.55 11.57 -13.93
N GLY A 123 -7.69 12.15 -12.74
CA GLY A 123 -8.53 11.61 -11.67
C GLY A 123 -7.90 10.48 -10.86
N SER A 124 -6.64 10.11 -11.15
CA SER A 124 -5.91 9.14 -10.33
C SER A 124 -5.48 9.74 -8.99
N VAL A 125 -5.45 8.90 -7.95
CA VAL A 125 -4.97 9.24 -6.61
C VAL A 125 -3.55 8.73 -6.42
N ARG A 126 -2.62 9.61 -5.98
CA ARG A 126 -1.18 9.36 -5.94
C ARG A 126 -0.58 9.49 -4.54
N ASP A 127 -1.23 10.18 -3.62
CA ASP A 127 -0.68 10.75 -2.38
C ASP A 127 -1.39 10.31 -1.09
N GLN A 128 -2.25 9.29 -1.17
CA GLN A 128 -3.00 8.75 -0.01
C GLN A 128 -2.39 7.47 0.55
N TRP A 129 -1.09 7.28 0.40
CA TRP A 129 -0.36 6.13 0.92
C TRP A 129 0.19 6.42 2.30
N SER A 130 0.12 5.41 3.19
CA SER A 130 0.86 5.45 4.45
C SER A 130 1.43 4.06 4.78
N ARG A 131 2.60 4.05 5.41
CA ARG A 131 3.27 2.82 5.82
C ARG A 131 3.57 2.86 7.30
N GLU A 132 3.22 1.79 7.99
CA GLU A 132 3.48 1.59 9.40
C GLU A 132 4.57 0.54 9.60
N ALA A 133 5.45 0.80 10.57
CA ALA A 133 6.41 -0.20 11.05
C ALA A 133 5.70 -1.35 11.78
N PRO A 134 6.35 -2.53 11.90
CA PRO A 134 5.92 -3.53 12.86
C PRO A 134 5.80 -2.92 14.26
N ALA A 135 4.70 -3.22 14.96
CA ALA A 135 4.43 -2.65 16.30
C ALA A 135 5.46 -3.10 17.35
N THR A 136 6.12 -4.23 17.12
CA THR A 136 7.20 -4.75 17.98
C THR A 136 8.37 -5.26 17.14
N PRO A 137 9.60 -5.31 17.66
CA PRO A 137 10.76 -5.84 16.95
C PRO A 137 10.66 -7.32 16.57
N THR A 138 9.74 -8.06 17.18
CA THR A 138 9.51 -9.49 16.92
C THR A 138 8.49 -9.74 15.81
N GLN A 139 7.75 -8.72 15.39
CA GLN A 139 6.83 -8.81 14.26
C GLN A 139 7.57 -8.68 12.93
N ALA A 140 7.30 -9.60 12.00
CA ALA A 140 7.91 -9.59 10.67
C ALA A 140 7.31 -8.53 9.73
N PHE A 141 6.08 -8.07 10.01
CA PHE A 141 5.31 -7.20 9.12
C PHE A 141 4.75 -5.99 9.86
N GLY A 142 4.84 -4.84 9.19
CA GLY A 142 3.99 -3.69 9.42
C GLY A 142 2.84 -3.66 8.41
N TYR A 143 2.33 -2.48 8.11
CA TYR A 143 1.21 -2.31 7.19
C TYR A 143 1.52 -1.31 6.10
N LEU A 144 0.95 -1.53 4.92
CA LEU A 144 0.79 -0.52 3.87
C LEU A 144 -0.69 -0.19 3.78
N HIS A 145 -1.02 1.08 3.90
CA HIS A 145 -2.38 1.59 3.80
C HIS A 145 -2.55 2.47 2.57
N PHE A 146 -3.75 2.44 2.04
CA PHE A 146 -4.33 3.48 1.20
C PHE A 146 -5.54 4.04 1.97
N GLU A 147 -5.75 5.34 1.98
CA GLU A 147 -6.68 6.03 2.90
C GLU A 147 -8.07 5.39 2.95
N THR A 148 -8.61 4.98 1.80
CA THR A 148 -9.94 4.38 1.68
C THR A 148 -9.94 2.84 1.71
N GLY A 149 -8.75 2.22 1.82
CA GLY A 149 -8.60 0.75 1.88
C GLY A 149 -8.49 0.07 0.52
N PHE A 150 -8.30 -1.26 0.57
CA PHE A 150 -8.05 -2.10 -0.61
C PHE A 150 -9.15 -3.13 -0.83
N VAL A 151 -9.38 -3.43 -2.11
CA VAL A 151 -10.26 -4.50 -2.58
C VAL A 151 -9.52 -5.35 -3.61
N ALA A 152 -9.72 -6.66 -3.59
CA ALA A 152 -9.21 -7.60 -4.57
C ALA A 152 -10.39 -8.28 -5.26
N CYS A 153 -10.43 -8.20 -6.58
CA CYS A 153 -11.49 -8.80 -7.41
C CYS A 153 -10.91 -9.94 -8.26
N PRO A 154 -11.61 -11.08 -8.38
CA PRO A 154 -11.17 -12.19 -9.23
C PRO A 154 -10.92 -11.70 -10.66
N SER A 155 -9.78 -12.09 -11.23
CA SER A 155 -9.47 -11.80 -12.64
C SER A 155 -10.25 -12.72 -13.57
N ALA A 156 -10.78 -12.18 -14.65
CA ALA A 156 -11.49 -12.97 -15.65
C ALA A 156 -10.58 -14.09 -16.18
N GLY A 157 -11.06 -15.34 -16.10
CA GLY A 157 -10.37 -16.51 -16.64
C GLY A 157 -9.31 -17.15 -15.74
N ASN A 158 -9.05 -16.63 -14.52
CA ASN A 158 -8.10 -17.23 -13.59
C ASN A 158 -8.62 -17.14 -12.14
N ALA A 159 -9.04 -18.28 -11.58
CA ALA A 159 -9.62 -18.37 -10.24
C ALA A 159 -8.60 -18.11 -9.09
N THR A 160 -7.31 -18.07 -9.38
CA THR A 160 -6.25 -17.85 -8.38
C THR A 160 -5.59 -16.47 -8.49
N ASP A 161 -6.10 -15.63 -9.36
CA ASP A 161 -5.55 -14.31 -9.68
C ASP A 161 -6.57 -13.22 -9.35
N TYR A 162 -6.20 -12.29 -8.48
CA TYR A 162 -7.10 -11.24 -8.01
C TYR A 162 -6.48 -9.88 -8.30
N GLN A 163 -7.10 -9.09 -9.16
CA GLN A 163 -6.66 -7.71 -9.40
C GLN A 163 -6.94 -6.85 -8.16
N VAL A 164 -5.98 -5.99 -7.83
CA VAL A 164 -6.03 -5.09 -6.67
C VAL A 164 -6.57 -3.71 -7.06
N PHE A 165 -7.43 -3.20 -6.20
CA PHE A 165 -8.04 -1.88 -6.31
C PHE A 165 -7.97 -1.12 -4.99
N GLY A 166 -7.91 0.23 -5.06
CA GLY A 166 -8.23 1.13 -3.96
C GLY A 166 -9.70 1.55 -4.04
N GLN A 167 -10.31 1.80 -2.90
CA GLN A 167 -11.72 2.20 -2.83
C GLN A 167 -11.83 3.72 -3.04
N VAL A 168 -11.80 4.16 -4.30
CA VAL A 168 -11.96 5.58 -4.65
C VAL A 168 -13.40 5.90 -5.04
N ASP A 169 -13.78 7.17 -4.96
CA ASP A 169 -15.10 7.64 -5.36
C ASP A 169 -15.39 7.29 -6.83
N GLY A 170 -16.56 6.73 -7.07
CA GLY A 170 -16.99 6.30 -8.40
C GLY A 170 -16.60 4.87 -8.80
N ALA A 171 -15.61 4.25 -8.16
CA ALA A 171 -15.27 2.84 -8.36
C ALA A 171 -16.41 1.94 -7.81
N LYS A 172 -16.79 0.92 -8.59
CA LYS A 172 -17.83 -0.05 -8.19
C LYS A 172 -17.26 -1.45 -8.22
N PHE A 173 -17.48 -2.18 -7.14
CA PHE A 173 -16.99 -3.55 -6.97
C PHE A 173 -18.15 -4.52 -6.86
N GLY A 174 -18.04 -5.69 -7.50
CA GLY A 174 -19.00 -6.76 -7.39
C GLY A 174 -18.95 -7.48 -6.03
N PRO A 175 -19.97 -8.29 -5.71
CA PRO A 175 -20.03 -9.01 -4.43
C PRO A 175 -18.92 -10.05 -4.26
N GLU A 176 -18.28 -10.47 -5.35
CA GLU A 176 -17.14 -11.38 -5.38
C GLU A 176 -15.80 -10.73 -4.96
N CYS A 177 -15.77 -9.39 -4.95
CA CYS A 177 -14.58 -8.64 -4.56
C CYS A 177 -14.40 -8.62 -3.04
N LEU A 178 -13.16 -8.77 -2.59
CA LEU A 178 -12.83 -8.99 -1.19
C LEU A 178 -11.98 -7.83 -0.65
N GLY A 179 -12.47 -7.12 0.36
CA GLY A 179 -11.67 -6.15 1.11
C GLY A 179 -10.55 -6.86 1.89
N PHE A 180 -9.36 -6.27 1.98
CA PHE A 180 -8.21 -6.87 2.67
C PHE A 180 -7.23 -5.82 3.18
N ASN A 181 -6.29 -6.23 4.05
CA ASN A 181 -5.17 -5.40 4.49
C ASN A 181 -3.88 -5.85 3.80
N MET A 182 -2.97 -4.90 3.57
CA MET A 182 -1.63 -5.17 3.06
C MET A 182 -0.63 -5.23 4.20
N LEU A 183 0.03 -6.39 4.38
CA LEU A 183 1.15 -6.56 5.29
C LEU A 183 2.44 -6.24 4.54
N ALA A 184 3.20 -5.26 5.06
CA ALA A 184 4.46 -4.81 4.50
C ALA A 184 5.64 -5.45 5.25
N GLY A 185 6.39 -6.33 4.59
CA GLY A 185 7.59 -6.95 5.12
C GLY A 185 8.85 -6.31 4.55
N THR A 186 9.90 -6.15 5.37
CA THR A 186 11.21 -5.70 4.89
C THR A 186 11.76 -6.69 3.87
N PHE A 187 12.28 -6.17 2.75
CA PHE A 187 12.91 -7.00 1.73
C PHE A 187 14.38 -7.24 2.10
N PRO A 188 14.80 -8.48 2.40
CA PRO A 188 16.14 -8.78 2.93
C PRO A 188 17.31 -8.48 1.98
N GLY A 189 17.04 -8.12 0.73
CA GLY A 189 18.06 -7.86 -0.30
C GLY A 189 18.30 -6.37 -0.59
N SER A 190 17.61 -5.46 0.06
CA SER A 190 17.48 -4.07 -0.39
C SER A 190 18.73 -3.21 -0.23
N SER A 191 19.65 -3.53 0.65
CA SER A 191 20.86 -2.72 0.86
C SER A 191 22.08 -3.17 0.06
N THR A 192 22.14 -4.44 -0.34
CA THR A 192 23.34 -5.03 -0.95
C THR A 192 23.21 -5.21 -2.46
N SER A 193 22.05 -5.55 -2.99
CA SER A 193 21.85 -5.76 -4.43
C SER A 193 21.79 -4.46 -5.24
N LEU A 194 21.29 -3.36 -4.63
CA LEU A 194 21.25 -2.05 -5.30
C LEU A 194 22.58 -1.30 -5.27
N LYS A 195 23.47 -1.56 -4.30
CA LYS A 195 24.81 -0.99 -4.26
C LYS A 195 25.74 -1.53 -5.35
N LYS A 196 25.45 -2.70 -5.93
CA LYS A 196 26.25 -3.25 -7.04
C LYS A 196 26.02 -2.56 -8.39
N ASN A 197 24.94 -1.81 -8.55
CA ASN A 197 24.61 -1.12 -9.81
C ASN A 197 24.94 0.37 -9.82
N THR A 198 25.64 0.90 -8.79
CA THR A 198 26.09 2.31 -8.68
C THR A 198 27.61 2.46 -8.76
N GLY A 199 28.32 1.44 -9.27
CA GLY A 199 29.74 1.49 -9.57
C GLY A 199 30.00 1.64 -11.07
#